data_516b3aba98168d342c79724019911a32
#
_entry.id   516b3aba98168d342c79724019911a32
#
_cell.length_a   1.000
_cell.length_b   1.000
_cell.length_c   1.000
_cell.angle_alpha   90.00
_cell.angle_beta   90.00
_cell.angle_gamma   90.00
#
_symmetry.space_group_name_H-M   'P 1'
#
loop_
_entity.id
_entity.type
_entity.pdbx_description
1 polymer ?
#
loop_
_entity_poly.entity_id
_entity_poly.type
_entity_poly.pdbx_seq_one_letter_code
_entity_poly.pdbx_strand_id
1 'polypeptide(L)'
;GAGAYNHYIPAIVSSVTSKEEFVTAYTPYQAEISQGILQSIFEYQTMLCELTGMDVSNASIYDGATAAAEAIAMCKERKKTTAYISAAANPGVIKVMKTYCFGSNTKVVMVPEKDGVTDAAALEEMLKADPQSACFYVQQPNYYGNVEDGDALGRIVHEAGAKYIMGCNPMALAVMKTPAEYGADIAVGDGQPLGMPLAFGGPYLGFMTATAAMTRKLPGRIVGETADNQGRRAFVLTLQAREQHIRREKASSNVCSNQAWCALTASVYMTAMGADGMAKAAGQCMSKAHYLRDALKEAGLEPKHDCEFFHEFVTVSPEGKCTDSAHILRALESRGILGGLPLSDREILWCATEMNTREEMDELASAVREALHRECGQKEVCGS
;
A
#
# COMPACT_ATOMS: atom_id res chain seq x y z
N GLY A 1 4.81 -0.22 10.77
CA GLY A 1 5.04 0.87 9.82
C GLY A 1 5.83 0.45 8.58
N ALA A 2 6.08 1.39 7.71
CA ALA A 2 6.88 1.23 6.49
C ALA A 2 6.33 0.19 5.49
N GLY A 3 5.03 -0.02 5.46
CA GLY A 3 4.34 -0.89 4.50
C GLY A 3 3.60 -2.07 5.10
N ALA A 4 3.80 -2.37 6.39
CA ALA A 4 3.00 -3.36 7.12
C ALA A 4 2.62 -2.81 8.49
N TYR A 5 1.36 -2.97 8.88
CA TYR A 5 0.77 -2.23 9.99
C TYR A 5 0.00 -3.16 10.94
N ASN A 6 0.13 -2.91 12.25
CA ASN A 6 -0.65 -3.61 13.25
C ASN A 6 -2.00 -2.89 13.45
N HIS A 7 -3.06 -3.45 12.89
CA HIS A 7 -4.43 -2.95 13.02
C HIS A 7 -5.28 -3.90 13.85
N TYR A 8 -6.38 -3.39 14.38
CA TYR A 8 -7.39 -4.22 15.07
C TYR A 8 -8.03 -5.21 14.07
N ILE A 9 -8.05 -6.47 14.48
CA ILE A 9 -8.66 -7.55 13.69
C ILE A 9 -9.80 -8.16 14.49
N PRO A 10 -11.07 -8.02 14.05
CA PRO A 10 -12.20 -8.66 14.71
C PRO A 10 -12.05 -10.18 14.77
N ALA A 11 -12.39 -10.80 15.90
CA ALA A 11 -12.27 -12.25 16.10
C ALA A 11 -13.04 -13.09 15.05
N ILE A 12 -14.12 -12.54 14.50
CA ILE A 12 -14.91 -13.18 13.44
C ILE A 12 -14.08 -13.45 12.18
N VAL A 13 -13.05 -12.65 11.88
CA VAL A 13 -12.20 -12.81 10.71
C VAL A 13 -11.52 -14.17 10.74
N SER A 14 -10.81 -14.50 11.81
CA SER A 14 -10.16 -15.81 11.96
C SER A 14 -11.16 -16.95 12.03
N SER A 15 -12.31 -16.75 12.70
CA SER A 15 -13.38 -17.74 12.81
C SER A 15 -13.97 -18.15 11.45
N VAL A 16 -14.12 -17.20 10.54
CA VAL A 16 -14.64 -17.49 9.20
C VAL A 16 -13.56 -18.06 8.30
N THR A 17 -12.37 -17.46 8.27
CA THR A 17 -11.30 -17.82 7.32
C THR A 17 -10.63 -19.15 7.65
N SER A 18 -10.81 -19.68 8.87
CA SER A 18 -10.31 -21.01 9.26
C SER A 18 -11.27 -22.16 8.95
N LYS A 19 -12.44 -21.92 8.36
CA LYS A 19 -13.39 -22.96 8.02
C LYS A 19 -12.87 -23.85 6.91
N GLU A 20 -13.19 -25.14 7.00
CA GLU A 20 -12.71 -26.19 6.07
C GLU A 20 -13.08 -25.89 4.61
N GLU A 21 -14.26 -25.30 4.38
CA GLU A 21 -14.75 -24.97 3.05
C GLU A 21 -13.81 -23.99 2.32
N PHE A 22 -13.11 -23.13 3.05
CA PHE A 22 -12.17 -22.17 2.48
C PHE A 22 -10.74 -22.70 2.43
N VAL A 23 -10.25 -23.33 3.51
CA VAL A 23 -8.83 -23.75 3.59
C VAL A 23 -8.50 -24.95 2.71
N THR A 24 -9.49 -25.72 2.30
CA THR A 24 -9.31 -26.85 1.36
C THR A 24 -9.53 -26.47 -0.11
N ALA A 25 -9.97 -25.26 -0.42
CA ALA A 25 -10.27 -24.80 -1.76
C ALA A 25 -9.01 -24.31 -2.50
N TYR A 26 -8.19 -25.24 -2.99
CA TYR A 26 -6.90 -24.93 -3.65
C TYR A 26 -7.07 -24.27 -5.03
N THR A 27 -7.97 -24.78 -5.88
CA THR A 27 -8.26 -24.23 -7.22
C THR A 27 -9.76 -23.98 -7.39
N PRO A 28 -10.32 -22.96 -6.75
CA PRO A 28 -11.76 -22.76 -6.65
C PRO A 28 -12.35 -22.04 -7.88
N TYR A 29 -11.93 -22.41 -9.08
CA TYR A 29 -12.29 -21.66 -10.31
C TYR A 29 -13.24 -22.43 -11.24
N GLN A 30 -13.62 -23.65 -10.86
CA GLN A 30 -14.57 -24.46 -11.60
C GLN A 30 -16.00 -24.08 -11.18
N ALA A 31 -16.75 -23.47 -12.09
CA ALA A 31 -18.09 -22.97 -11.82
C ALA A 31 -19.07 -24.05 -11.34
N GLU A 32 -18.83 -25.31 -11.75
CA GLU A 32 -19.69 -26.46 -11.44
C GLU A 32 -19.67 -26.85 -9.95
N ILE A 33 -18.55 -26.56 -9.23
CA ILE A 33 -18.37 -27.04 -7.86
C ILE A 33 -17.94 -25.94 -6.88
N SER A 34 -17.57 -24.75 -7.35
CA SER A 34 -16.95 -23.71 -6.52
C SER A 34 -17.78 -22.41 -6.45
N GLN A 35 -19.10 -22.50 -6.59
CA GLN A 35 -19.95 -21.31 -6.63
C GLN A 35 -19.81 -20.39 -5.41
N GLY A 36 -19.74 -20.97 -4.19
CA GLY A 36 -19.58 -20.19 -2.97
C GLY A 36 -18.23 -19.44 -2.89
N ILE A 37 -17.15 -20.08 -3.33
CA ILE A 37 -15.81 -19.44 -3.34
C ILE A 37 -15.74 -18.41 -4.46
N LEU A 38 -16.28 -18.67 -5.64
CA LEU A 38 -16.34 -17.69 -6.72
C LEU A 38 -17.17 -16.47 -6.30
N GLN A 39 -18.28 -16.68 -5.58
CA GLN A 39 -19.05 -15.59 -5.01
C GLN A 39 -18.21 -14.76 -4.03
N SER A 40 -17.45 -15.38 -3.12
CA SER A 40 -16.62 -14.63 -2.17
C SER A 40 -15.53 -13.80 -2.86
N ILE A 41 -14.96 -14.30 -3.97
CA ILE A 41 -14.03 -13.54 -4.80
C ILE A 41 -14.73 -12.35 -5.47
N PHE A 42 -15.94 -12.55 -6.00
CA PHE A 42 -16.72 -11.48 -6.59
C PHE A 42 -17.07 -10.38 -5.58
N GLU A 43 -17.47 -10.78 -4.37
CA GLU A 43 -17.75 -9.84 -3.27
C GLU A 43 -16.48 -9.05 -2.86
N TYR A 44 -15.33 -9.70 -2.75
CA TYR A 44 -14.04 -9.02 -2.54
C TYR A 44 -13.75 -7.98 -3.63
N GLN A 45 -13.91 -8.36 -4.90
CA GLN A 45 -13.72 -7.43 -6.03
C GLN A 45 -14.65 -6.22 -5.93
N THR A 46 -15.90 -6.45 -5.57
CA THR A 46 -16.89 -5.39 -5.39
C THR A 46 -16.52 -4.44 -4.27
N MET A 47 -16.13 -4.97 -3.09
CA MET A 47 -15.72 -4.15 -1.95
C MET A 47 -14.48 -3.30 -2.26
N LEU A 48 -13.53 -3.83 -3.03
CA LEU A 48 -12.37 -3.03 -3.46
C LEU A 48 -12.75 -1.94 -4.46
N CYS A 49 -13.70 -2.21 -5.37
CA CYS A 49 -14.22 -1.16 -6.25
C CYS A 49 -14.88 -0.05 -5.44
N GLU A 50 -15.71 -0.38 -4.47
CA GLU A 50 -16.35 0.59 -3.58
C GLU A 50 -15.32 1.39 -2.77
N LEU A 51 -14.32 0.73 -2.18
CA LEU A 51 -13.28 1.38 -1.36
C LEU A 51 -12.40 2.33 -2.18
N THR A 52 -12.11 1.99 -3.43
CA THR A 52 -11.22 2.77 -4.31
C THR A 52 -11.97 3.73 -5.23
N GLY A 53 -13.29 3.58 -5.34
CA GLY A 53 -14.14 4.29 -6.30
C GLY A 53 -13.94 3.86 -7.75
N MET A 54 -13.20 2.76 -8.00
CA MET A 54 -12.85 2.31 -9.34
C MET A 54 -13.88 1.33 -9.91
N ASP A 55 -13.89 1.15 -11.25
CA ASP A 55 -14.93 0.39 -11.95
C ASP A 55 -14.75 -1.13 -11.89
N VAL A 56 -13.51 -1.62 -11.79
CA VAL A 56 -13.22 -3.06 -11.88
C VAL A 56 -12.03 -3.45 -11.00
N SER A 57 -12.10 -4.64 -10.39
CA SER A 57 -11.05 -5.28 -9.63
C SER A 57 -10.76 -6.68 -10.14
N ASN A 58 -9.54 -7.17 -9.96
CA ASN A 58 -9.20 -8.59 -10.11
C ASN A 58 -9.35 -9.36 -8.78
N ALA A 59 -9.16 -10.67 -8.83
CA ALA A 59 -9.28 -11.54 -7.66
C ALA A 59 -8.15 -11.32 -6.62
N SER A 60 -6.99 -10.93 -7.02
CA SER A 60 -5.83 -10.41 -6.26
C SER A 60 -4.52 -10.55 -7.04
N ILE A 61 -3.47 -9.92 -6.51
CA ILE A 61 -2.07 -10.04 -6.92
C ILE A 61 -1.28 -10.56 -5.69
N TYR A 62 0.01 -10.83 -5.84
CA TYR A 62 0.83 -11.41 -4.77
C TYR A 62 1.04 -10.48 -3.57
N ASP A 63 1.38 -9.23 -3.84
CA ASP A 63 1.60 -8.15 -2.87
C ASP A 63 1.47 -6.77 -3.53
N GLY A 64 1.49 -5.71 -2.74
CA GLY A 64 1.35 -4.34 -3.24
C GLY A 64 2.45 -3.92 -4.21
N ALA A 65 3.68 -4.37 -4.00
CA ALA A 65 4.81 -4.03 -4.88
C ALA A 65 4.67 -4.69 -6.25
N THR A 66 4.26 -5.95 -6.27
CA THR A 66 3.96 -6.68 -7.51
C THR A 66 2.75 -6.05 -8.23
N ALA A 67 1.71 -5.65 -7.50
CA ALA A 67 0.57 -4.95 -8.07
C ALA A 67 0.99 -3.63 -8.76
N ALA A 68 1.88 -2.85 -8.14
CA ALA A 68 2.43 -1.63 -8.74
C ALA A 68 3.23 -1.91 -10.02
N ALA A 69 4.03 -2.97 -10.02
CA ALA A 69 4.80 -3.38 -11.20
C ALA A 69 3.91 -3.86 -12.36
N GLU A 70 2.88 -4.65 -12.06
CA GLU A 70 1.88 -5.09 -13.03
C GLU A 70 1.05 -3.92 -13.60
N ALA A 71 0.76 -2.90 -12.77
CA ALA A 71 0.08 -1.68 -13.24
C ALA A 71 0.90 -0.93 -14.29
N ILE A 72 2.22 -0.86 -14.14
CA ILE A 72 3.12 -0.29 -15.17
C ILE A 72 3.02 -1.12 -16.45
N ALA A 73 3.05 -2.46 -16.35
CA ALA A 73 2.92 -3.34 -17.52
C ALA A 73 1.60 -3.12 -18.27
N MET A 74 0.50 -2.88 -17.54
CA MET A 74 -0.82 -2.54 -18.14
C MET A 74 -0.79 -1.25 -18.95
N CYS A 75 0.03 -0.27 -18.55
CA CYS A 75 0.10 1.03 -19.20
C CYS A 75 0.99 1.02 -20.46
N LYS A 76 1.88 0.05 -20.58
CA LYS A 76 2.81 -0.05 -21.69
C LYS A 76 2.09 -0.23 -23.03
N GLU A 77 2.54 0.51 -24.04
CA GLU A 77 2.07 0.45 -25.42
C GLU A 77 3.26 0.48 -26.38
N ARG A 78 3.01 0.18 -27.65
CA ARG A 78 4.08 0.12 -28.69
C ARG A 78 4.96 1.37 -28.75
N LYS A 79 4.36 2.54 -28.53
CA LYS A 79 5.06 3.84 -28.59
C LYS A 79 5.20 4.53 -27.23
N LYS A 80 4.65 3.95 -26.17
CA LYS A 80 4.69 4.47 -24.81
C LYS A 80 5.36 3.44 -23.91
N THR A 81 6.64 3.65 -23.62
CA THR A 81 7.53 2.67 -22.98
C THR A 81 8.30 3.22 -21.80
N THR A 82 8.05 4.48 -21.41
CA THR A 82 8.68 5.10 -20.25
C THR A 82 7.70 5.14 -19.07
N ALA A 83 8.10 4.59 -17.94
CA ALA A 83 7.37 4.68 -16.66
C ALA A 83 8.05 5.71 -15.76
N TYR A 84 7.31 6.68 -15.30
CA TYR A 84 7.73 7.66 -14.31
C TYR A 84 7.30 7.21 -12.91
N ILE A 85 8.18 7.31 -11.94
CA ILE A 85 7.93 6.84 -10.57
C ILE A 85 8.35 7.94 -9.60
N SER A 86 7.48 8.31 -8.66
CA SER A 86 7.82 9.24 -7.58
C SER A 86 8.96 8.69 -6.73
N ALA A 87 9.96 9.51 -6.43
CA ALA A 87 11.03 9.17 -5.51
C ALA A 87 10.56 9.09 -4.05
N ALA A 88 9.41 9.70 -3.73
CA ALA A 88 8.77 9.62 -2.42
C ALA A 88 7.99 8.31 -2.18
N ALA A 89 7.95 7.38 -3.15
CA ALA A 89 7.35 6.07 -2.98
C ALA A 89 8.25 5.11 -2.17
N ASN A 90 7.67 4.06 -1.60
CA ASN A 90 8.39 3.05 -0.83
C ASN A 90 9.55 2.46 -1.64
N PRO A 91 10.79 2.48 -1.12
CA PRO A 91 11.97 2.01 -1.85
C PRO A 91 11.92 0.53 -2.20
N GLY A 92 11.22 -0.30 -1.41
CA GLY A 92 10.99 -1.71 -1.73
C GLY A 92 10.09 -1.87 -2.95
N VAL A 93 9.01 -1.10 -3.03
CA VAL A 93 8.09 -1.07 -4.18
C VAL A 93 8.84 -0.59 -5.44
N ILE A 94 9.64 0.48 -5.32
CA ILE A 94 10.48 0.98 -6.43
C ILE A 94 11.42 -0.11 -6.96
N LYS A 95 12.06 -0.90 -6.08
CA LYS A 95 12.95 -1.99 -6.48
C LYS A 95 12.22 -3.07 -7.28
N VAL A 96 11.02 -3.47 -6.84
CA VAL A 96 10.20 -4.47 -7.56
C VAL A 96 9.77 -3.92 -8.92
N MET A 97 9.26 -2.69 -8.99
CA MET A 97 8.90 -2.04 -10.26
C MET A 97 10.09 -2.01 -11.23
N LYS A 98 11.29 -1.63 -10.75
CA LYS A 98 12.52 -1.63 -11.59
C LYS A 98 12.87 -3.02 -12.11
N THR A 99 12.69 -4.07 -11.30
CA THR A 99 12.94 -5.47 -11.71
C THR A 99 12.01 -5.90 -12.84
N TYR A 100 10.72 -5.63 -12.71
CA TYR A 100 9.73 -5.93 -13.76
C TYR A 100 9.96 -5.11 -15.03
N CYS A 101 10.28 -3.82 -14.87
CA CYS A 101 10.57 -2.94 -15.98
C CYS A 101 11.84 -3.40 -16.75
N PHE A 102 12.87 -3.87 -16.06
CA PHE A 102 14.04 -4.47 -16.67
C PHE A 102 13.65 -5.69 -17.53
N GLY A 103 12.89 -6.63 -16.97
CA GLY A 103 12.43 -7.84 -17.70
C GLY A 103 11.53 -7.53 -18.90
N SER A 104 10.74 -6.46 -18.81
CA SER A 104 9.83 -6.04 -19.89
C SER A 104 10.43 -5.01 -20.85
N ASN A 105 11.69 -4.61 -20.69
CA ASN A 105 12.35 -3.55 -21.44
C ASN A 105 11.53 -2.23 -21.43
N THR A 106 11.14 -1.81 -20.22
CA THR A 106 10.43 -0.54 -19.95
C THR A 106 11.42 0.43 -19.31
N LYS A 107 11.58 1.63 -19.87
CA LYS A 107 12.45 2.66 -19.30
C LYS A 107 11.82 3.19 -18.01
N VAL A 108 12.60 3.27 -16.93
CA VAL A 108 12.18 3.87 -15.65
C VAL A 108 12.86 5.21 -15.47
N VAL A 109 12.09 6.23 -15.13
CA VAL A 109 12.54 7.57 -14.79
C VAL A 109 12.01 7.92 -13.39
N MET A 110 12.92 8.33 -12.50
CA MET A 110 12.54 8.77 -11.17
C MET A 110 12.17 10.26 -11.21
N VAL A 111 10.99 10.59 -10.69
CA VAL A 111 10.56 11.97 -10.46
C VAL A 111 11.07 12.39 -9.10
N PRO A 112 11.83 13.50 -8.96
CA PRO A 112 12.38 13.90 -7.68
C PRO A 112 11.27 14.25 -6.67
N GLU A 113 11.63 14.16 -5.40
CA GLU A 113 10.84 14.73 -4.32
C GLU A 113 11.29 16.16 -4.02
N LYS A 114 10.39 16.95 -3.47
CA LYS A 114 10.65 18.25 -2.90
C LYS A 114 9.80 18.44 -1.64
N ASP A 115 10.45 18.79 -0.54
CA ASP A 115 9.80 19.02 0.75
C ASP A 115 8.95 17.81 1.24
N GLY A 116 9.38 16.57 0.91
CA GLY A 116 8.74 15.32 1.32
C GLY A 116 7.55 14.88 0.48
N VAL A 117 7.30 15.53 -0.66
CA VAL A 117 6.27 15.14 -1.63
C VAL A 117 6.84 15.13 -3.05
N THR A 118 6.14 14.59 -4.00
CA THR A 118 6.54 14.58 -5.41
C THR A 118 6.68 16.02 -5.95
N ASP A 119 7.80 16.34 -6.60
CA ASP A 119 7.96 17.63 -7.29
C ASP A 119 7.08 17.68 -8.56
N ALA A 120 5.92 18.32 -8.43
CA ALA A 120 4.94 18.44 -9.51
C ALA A 120 5.48 19.23 -10.72
N ALA A 121 6.32 20.25 -10.48
CA ALA A 121 6.92 21.05 -11.55
C ALA A 121 7.93 20.22 -12.35
N ALA A 122 8.77 19.44 -11.68
CA ALA A 122 9.69 18.52 -12.32
C ALA A 122 8.95 17.42 -13.11
N LEU A 123 7.85 16.87 -12.55
CA LEU A 123 7.01 15.89 -13.25
C LEU A 123 6.44 16.49 -14.54
N GLU A 124 5.90 17.70 -14.49
CA GLU A 124 5.32 18.38 -15.65
C GLU A 124 6.35 18.59 -16.75
N GLU A 125 7.53 19.09 -16.40
CA GLU A 125 8.64 19.30 -17.35
C GLU A 125 9.09 17.98 -18.00
N MET A 126 9.29 16.94 -17.19
CA MET A 126 9.73 15.61 -17.65
C MET A 126 8.72 14.99 -18.61
N LEU A 127 7.42 15.05 -18.28
CA LEU A 127 6.38 14.46 -19.14
C LEU A 127 6.20 15.23 -20.45
N LYS A 128 6.30 16.58 -20.44
CA LYS A 128 6.25 17.40 -21.65
C LYS A 128 7.42 17.10 -22.59
N ALA A 129 8.58 16.73 -22.07
CA ALA A 129 9.77 16.41 -22.85
C ALA A 129 9.76 14.98 -23.44
N ASP A 130 8.91 14.07 -22.91
CA ASP A 130 8.92 12.67 -23.34
C ASP A 130 7.56 12.21 -23.92
N PRO A 131 7.42 12.19 -25.27
CA PRO A 131 6.21 11.67 -25.90
C PRO A 131 6.01 10.16 -25.76
N GLN A 132 6.99 9.44 -25.20
CA GLN A 132 6.93 8.00 -24.93
C GLN A 132 6.47 7.68 -23.50
N SER A 133 6.06 8.67 -22.72
CA SER A 133 5.54 8.48 -21.38
C SER A 133 4.32 7.56 -21.39
N ALA A 134 4.40 6.44 -20.69
CA ALA A 134 3.32 5.46 -20.55
C ALA A 134 2.46 5.75 -19.32
N CYS A 135 3.12 5.98 -18.19
CA CYS A 135 2.46 6.19 -16.91
C CYS A 135 3.34 6.97 -15.92
N PHE A 136 2.67 7.47 -14.89
CA PHE A 136 3.31 7.95 -13.66
C PHE A 136 2.72 7.21 -12.46
N TYR A 137 3.59 6.75 -11.55
CA TYR A 137 3.22 6.11 -10.28
C TYR A 137 3.51 7.05 -9.11
N VAL A 138 2.50 7.26 -8.26
CA VAL A 138 2.60 7.92 -6.96
C VAL A 138 2.09 6.98 -5.88
N GLN A 139 2.58 7.12 -4.65
CA GLN A 139 2.04 6.44 -3.48
C GLN A 139 1.31 7.44 -2.59
N GLN A 140 0.09 7.11 -2.13
CA GLN A 140 -0.78 7.97 -1.34
C GLN A 140 -1.32 7.24 -0.09
N PRO A 141 -0.99 7.62 1.14
CA PRO A 141 0.12 8.51 1.48
C PRO A 141 1.47 7.96 1.01
N ASN A 142 2.46 8.83 0.84
CA ASN A 142 3.77 8.40 0.35
C ASN A 142 4.60 7.68 1.43
N TYR A 143 5.85 7.31 1.13
CA TYR A 143 6.70 6.54 2.04
C TYR A 143 7.03 7.26 3.35
N TYR A 144 7.03 8.59 3.33
CA TYR A 144 7.25 9.40 4.52
C TYR A 144 5.98 9.63 5.34
N GLY A 145 4.85 9.11 4.88
CA GLY A 145 3.52 9.27 5.46
C GLY A 145 2.78 10.51 4.97
N ASN A 146 3.42 11.37 4.16
CA ASN A 146 2.87 12.64 3.70
C ASN A 146 1.77 12.45 2.64
N VAL A 147 0.82 13.36 2.63
CA VAL A 147 -0.26 13.40 1.64
C VAL A 147 0.22 14.16 0.39
N GLU A 148 0.15 13.50 -0.76
CA GLU A 148 0.48 14.07 -2.07
C GLU A 148 -0.67 14.92 -2.63
N ASP A 149 -0.38 15.95 -3.42
CA ASP A 149 -1.41 16.67 -4.21
C ASP A 149 -1.85 15.81 -5.41
N GLY A 150 -2.67 14.79 -5.12
CA GLY A 150 -3.12 13.85 -6.14
C GLY A 150 -3.91 14.50 -7.27
N ASP A 151 -4.64 15.58 -7.02
CA ASP A 151 -5.41 16.32 -8.03
C ASP A 151 -4.47 17.02 -9.04
N ALA A 152 -3.46 17.72 -8.55
CA ALA A 152 -2.47 18.37 -9.43
C ALA A 152 -1.66 17.35 -10.22
N LEU A 153 -1.19 16.28 -9.57
CA LEU A 153 -0.43 15.22 -10.23
C LEU A 153 -1.25 14.52 -11.32
N GLY A 154 -2.51 14.15 -11.02
CA GLY A 154 -3.40 13.51 -11.99
C GLY A 154 -3.65 14.37 -13.22
N ARG A 155 -3.89 15.67 -13.05
CA ARG A 155 -4.06 16.61 -14.14
C ARG A 155 -2.81 16.69 -15.03
N ILE A 156 -1.63 16.85 -14.44
CA ILE A 156 -0.34 16.91 -15.18
C ILE A 156 -0.14 15.65 -16.02
N VAL A 157 -0.42 14.48 -15.44
CA VAL A 157 -0.24 13.18 -16.11
C VAL A 157 -1.19 13.03 -17.29
N HIS A 158 -2.46 13.41 -17.11
CA HIS A 158 -3.46 13.29 -18.19
C HIS A 158 -3.24 14.31 -19.30
N GLU A 159 -2.81 15.53 -19.00
CA GLU A 159 -2.44 16.54 -20.01
C GLU A 159 -1.29 16.05 -20.91
N ALA A 160 -0.36 15.27 -20.35
CA ALA A 160 0.70 14.61 -21.12
C ALA A 160 0.22 13.34 -21.88
N GLY A 161 -1.03 12.93 -21.70
CA GLY A 161 -1.60 11.71 -22.28
C GLY A 161 -1.01 10.42 -21.72
N ALA A 162 -0.42 10.44 -20.55
CA ALA A 162 0.05 9.28 -19.81
C ALA A 162 -1.05 8.72 -18.88
N LYS A 163 -0.82 7.53 -18.31
CA LYS A 163 -1.72 6.90 -17.34
C LYS A 163 -1.30 7.22 -15.91
N TYR A 164 -2.27 7.49 -15.05
CA TYR A 164 -2.06 7.78 -13.65
C TYR A 164 -2.28 6.54 -12.80
N ILE A 165 -1.22 6.07 -12.14
CA ILE A 165 -1.24 4.92 -11.22
C ILE A 165 -1.07 5.43 -9.79
N MET A 166 -2.01 5.10 -8.93
CA MET A 166 -1.95 5.45 -7.50
C MET A 166 -1.76 4.19 -6.65
N GLY A 167 -0.63 4.12 -5.95
CA GLY A 167 -0.45 3.17 -4.85
C GLY A 167 -1.09 3.74 -3.59
N CYS A 168 -1.97 3.00 -2.92
CA CYS A 168 -2.70 3.53 -1.77
C CYS A 168 -2.72 2.57 -0.58
N ASN A 169 -2.77 3.15 0.61
CA ASN A 169 -3.04 2.40 1.84
C ASN A 169 -4.56 2.25 1.99
N PRO A 170 -5.11 1.02 2.05
CA PRO A 170 -6.55 0.81 2.07
C PRO A 170 -7.25 1.37 3.32
N MET A 171 -6.54 1.49 4.46
CA MET A 171 -7.10 2.13 5.66
C MET A 171 -7.21 3.65 5.49
N ALA A 172 -6.26 4.27 4.81
CA ALA A 172 -6.29 5.71 4.56
C ALA A 172 -7.51 6.09 3.68
N LEU A 173 -7.92 5.22 2.77
CA LEU A 173 -9.08 5.46 1.90
C LEU A 173 -10.41 5.62 2.67
N ALA A 174 -10.49 5.17 3.91
CA ALA A 174 -11.68 5.37 4.74
C ALA A 174 -11.86 6.83 5.23
N VAL A 175 -10.83 7.69 5.11
CA VAL A 175 -10.84 9.10 5.57
C VAL A 175 -10.26 10.07 4.55
N MET A 176 -9.74 9.58 3.43
CA MET A 176 -9.14 10.39 2.35
C MET A 176 -9.95 10.23 1.06
N LYS A 177 -9.70 11.13 0.11
CA LYS A 177 -10.24 10.96 -1.25
C LYS A 177 -9.81 9.61 -1.84
N THR A 178 -10.71 9.00 -2.57
CA THR A 178 -10.43 7.75 -3.31
C THR A 178 -9.52 7.99 -4.52
N PRO A 179 -8.80 6.97 -5.01
CA PRO A 179 -8.06 7.05 -6.26
C PRO A 179 -8.89 7.53 -7.46
N ALA A 180 -10.15 7.11 -7.55
CA ALA A 180 -11.06 7.55 -8.61
C ALA A 180 -11.35 9.05 -8.54
N GLU A 181 -11.53 9.61 -7.34
CA GLU A 181 -11.73 11.06 -7.15
C GLU A 181 -10.49 11.88 -7.53
N TYR A 182 -9.29 11.31 -7.41
CA TYR A 182 -8.04 11.89 -7.91
C TYR A 182 -7.83 11.66 -9.41
N GLY A 183 -8.74 10.96 -10.07
CA GLY A 183 -8.65 10.64 -11.49
C GLY A 183 -7.66 9.53 -11.84
N ALA A 184 -7.29 8.66 -10.91
CA ALA A 184 -6.40 7.54 -11.22
C ALA A 184 -7.00 6.62 -12.30
N ASP A 185 -6.17 6.14 -13.24
CA ASP A 185 -6.55 5.10 -14.19
C ASP A 185 -6.48 3.71 -13.56
N ILE A 186 -5.53 3.52 -12.62
CA ILE A 186 -5.29 2.27 -11.91
C ILE A 186 -4.94 2.60 -10.46
N ALA A 187 -5.58 1.90 -9.53
CA ALA A 187 -5.21 1.94 -8.12
C ALA A 187 -4.70 0.57 -7.66
N VAL A 188 -3.61 0.59 -6.91
CA VAL A 188 -2.94 -0.61 -6.39
C VAL A 188 -2.55 -0.42 -4.94
N GLY A 189 -2.28 -1.50 -4.25
CA GLY A 189 -1.76 -1.41 -2.88
C GLY A 189 -1.60 -2.78 -2.24
N ASP A 190 -1.12 -2.76 -1.00
CA ASP A 190 -1.08 -3.95 -0.17
C ASP A 190 -2.30 -3.99 0.74
N GLY A 191 -3.01 -5.09 0.70
CA GLY A 191 -4.22 -5.30 1.50
C GLY A 191 -3.95 -5.85 2.90
N GLN A 192 -2.69 -5.94 3.35
CA GLN A 192 -2.37 -6.42 4.70
C GLN A 192 -3.18 -5.71 5.80
N PRO A 193 -3.41 -4.38 5.74
CA PRO A 193 -4.24 -3.69 6.73
C PRO A 193 -5.68 -4.19 6.85
N LEU A 194 -6.18 -4.89 5.83
CA LEU A 194 -7.54 -5.42 5.79
C LEU A 194 -7.65 -6.79 6.48
N GLY A 195 -7.28 -6.86 7.75
CA GLY A 195 -7.51 -8.03 8.60
C GLY A 195 -6.41 -9.09 8.61
N MET A 196 -5.22 -8.80 8.10
CA MET A 196 -4.07 -9.69 8.18
C MET A 196 -3.10 -9.23 9.28
N PRO A 197 -2.61 -10.15 10.16
CA PRO A 197 -1.59 -9.82 11.15
C PRO A 197 -0.24 -9.57 10.49
N LEU A 198 0.70 -9.01 11.26
CA LEU A 198 2.09 -8.92 10.85
C LEU A 198 2.68 -10.33 10.69
N ALA A 199 3.17 -10.66 9.52
CA ALA A 199 3.63 -12.00 9.15
C ALA A 199 5.15 -12.09 8.91
N PHE A 200 5.90 -11.03 9.22
CA PHE A 200 7.37 -11.00 9.14
C PHE A 200 7.95 -11.54 7.81
N GLY A 201 7.35 -11.14 6.69
CA GLY A 201 7.71 -11.62 5.36
C GLY A 201 6.85 -12.79 4.85
N GLY A 202 5.84 -13.22 5.59
CA GLY A 202 4.82 -14.16 5.12
C GLY A 202 3.89 -13.51 4.06
N PRO A 203 2.93 -14.27 3.52
CA PRO A 203 2.08 -13.80 2.44
C PRO A 203 1.20 -12.64 2.90
N TYR A 204 1.14 -11.61 2.05
CA TYR A 204 0.20 -10.50 2.16
C TYR A 204 -0.76 -10.52 0.96
N LEU A 205 -1.28 -9.38 0.58
CA LEU A 205 -2.33 -9.28 -0.43
C LEU A 205 -2.08 -8.09 -1.36
N GLY A 206 -1.71 -8.33 -2.60
CA GLY A 206 -1.75 -7.27 -3.62
C GLY A 206 -3.18 -7.07 -4.11
N PHE A 207 -3.69 -5.86 -4.06
CA PHE A 207 -4.94 -5.52 -4.73
C PHE A 207 -4.69 -4.61 -5.95
N MET A 208 -5.59 -4.70 -6.91
CA MET A 208 -5.55 -3.88 -8.11
C MET A 208 -6.96 -3.60 -8.60
N THR A 209 -7.27 -2.32 -8.73
CA THR A 209 -8.51 -1.83 -9.32
C THR A 209 -8.19 -0.86 -10.47
N ALA A 210 -9.10 -0.70 -11.41
CA ALA A 210 -8.87 0.13 -12.58
C ALA A 210 -10.18 0.70 -13.13
N THR A 211 -10.05 1.69 -14.03
CA THR A 211 -11.19 2.17 -14.82
C THR A 211 -11.69 1.11 -15.80
N ALA A 212 -12.95 1.20 -16.21
CA ALA A 212 -13.56 0.30 -17.18
C ALA A 212 -12.76 0.17 -18.49
N ALA A 213 -12.10 1.25 -18.92
CA ALA A 213 -11.24 1.27 -20.11
C ALA A 213 -10.02 0.32 -20.00
N MET A 214 -9.56 0.05 -18.77
CA MET A 214 -8.39 -0.81 -18.51
C MET A 214 -8.75 -2.28 -18.26
N THR A 215 -10.03 -2.63 -18.17
CA THR A 215 -10.51 -3.99 -17.81
C THR A 215 -9.83 -5.11 -18.58
N ARG A 216 -9.65 -4.95 -19.89
CA ARG A 216 -9.03 -5.98 -20.74
C ARG A 216 -7.51 -6.11 -20.58
N LYS A 217 -6.86 -5.17 -19.87
CA LYS A 217 -5.44 -5.18 -19.55
C LYS A 217 -5.17 -5.66 -18.12
N LEU A 218 -6.21 -5.76 -17.27
CA LEU A 218 -6.11 -6.14 -15.86
C LEU A 218 -5.52 -7.56 -15.72
N PRO A 219 -4.40 -7.78 -14.99
CA PRO A 219 -3.80 -9.11 -14.84
C PRO A 219 -4.59 -9.99 -13.86
N GLY A 220 -4.26 -11.28 -13.84
CA GLY A 220 -4.82 -12.25 -12.89
C GLY A 220 -6.28 -12.64 -13.18
N ARG A 221 -6.89 -13.35 -12.25
CA ARG A 221 -8.26 -13.86 -12.38
C ARG A 221 -9.27 -12.74 -12.17
N ILE A 222 -10.40 -12.84 -12.88
CA ILE A 222 -11.58 -11.98 -12.66
C ILE A 222 -12.81 -12.88 -12.62
N VAL A 223 -13.59 -12.75 -11.55
CA VAL A 223 -14.89 -13.43 -11.42
C VAL A 223 -15.98 -12.46 -11.85
N GLY A 224 -16.88 -12.96 -12.69
CA GLY A 224 -18.07 -12.25 -13.13
C GLY A 224 -19.35 -12.95 -12.66
N GLU A 225 -20.42 -12.17 -12.53
CA GLU A 225 -21.76 -12.67 -12.26
C GLU A 225 -22.45 -13.05 -13.58
N THR A 226 -23.21 -14.13 -13.56
CA THR A 226 -23.98 -14.65 -14.69
C THR A 226 -25.25 -15.34 -14.19
N ALA A 227 -26.01 -15.95 -15.08
CA ALA A 227 -27.13 -16.83 -14.74
C ALA A 227 -26.86 -18.24 -15.25
N ASP A 228 -27.30 -19.25 -14.49
CA ASP A 228 -27.27 -20.65 -14.92
C ASP A 228 -28.39 -20.93 -15.96
N ASN A 229 -28.47 -22.18 -16.44
CA ASN A 229 -29.47 -22.60 -17.42
C ASN A 229 -30.93 -22.60 -16.89
N GLN A 230 -31.12 -22.37 -15.59
CA GLN A 230 -32.40 -22.19 -14.92
C GLN A 230 -32.71 -20.74 -14.57
N GLY A 231 -31.85 -19.79 -14.98
CA GLY A 231 -31.96 -18.37 -14.67
C GLY A 231 -31.55 -17.99 -13.24
N ARG A 232 -30.90 -18.88 -12.48
CA ARG A 232 -30.42 -18.58 -11.13
C ARG A 232 -29.08 -17.88 -11.19
N ARG A 233 -28.83 -16.95 -10.26
CA ARG A 233 -27.57 -16.25 -10.09
C ARG A 233 -26.41 -17.25 -9.97
N ALA A 234 -25.34 -17.03 -10.72
CA ALA A 234 -24.16 -17.87 -10.74
C ALA A 234 -22.88 -17.03 -10.97
N PHE A 235 -21.74 -17.61 -10.66
CA PHE A 235 -20.43 -16.95 -10.77
C PHE A 235 -19.49 -17.78 -11.63
N VAL A 236 -18.70 -17.11 -12.48
CA VAL A 236 -17.76 -17.76 -13.39
C VAL A 236 -16.48 -16.93 -13.53
N LEU A 237 -15.38 -17.58 -13.91
CA LEU A 237 -14.22 -16.83 -14.42
C LEU A 237 -14.57 -16.17 -15.75
N THR A 238 -14.17 -14.90 -15.89
CA THR A 238 -14.38 -14.13 -17.12
C THR A 238 -13.06 -13.62 -17.70
N LEU A 239 -13.07 -13.20 -18.97
CA LEU A 239 -11.92 -12.60 -19.68
C LEU A 239 -10.65 -13.47 -19.67
N GLN A 240 -10.75 -14.78 -19.58
CA GLN A 240 -9.64 -15.71 -19.47
C GLN A 240 -8.69 -15.70 -20.70
N ALA A 241 -9.18 -15.29 -21.87
CA ALA A 241 -8.39 -15.26 -23.11
C ALA A 241 -7.13 -14.38 -23.06
N ARG A 242 -7.01 -13.48 -22.07
CA ARG A 242 -5.84 -12.61 -21.84
C ARG A 242 -4.78 -13.25 -20.95
N GLU A 243 -5.10 -14.33 -20.25
CA GLU A 243 -4.24 -14.96 -19.26
C GLU A 243 -3.09 -15.76 -19.88
N GLN A 244 -2.02 -15.94 -19.11
CA GLN A 244 -0.78 -16.57 -19.53
C GLN A 244 -0.95 -18.00 -20.06
N HIS A 245 -1.82 -18.81 -19.46
CA HIS A 245 -2.05 -20.20 -19.88
C HIS A 245 -2.68 -20.31 -21.29
N ILE A 246 -3.30 -19.22 -21.78
CA ILE A 246 -3.87 -19.15 -23.14
C ILE A 246 -2.93 -18.37 -24.08
N ARG A 247 -2.48 -17.19 -23.65
CA ARG A 247 -1.64 -16.27 -24.48
C ARG A 247 -0.17 -16.68 -24.52
N ARG A 248 0.30 -17.46 -23.56
CA ARG A 248 1.68 -17.92 -23.42
C ARG A 248 2.66 -16.73 -23.42
N GLU A 249 3.67 -16.75 -24.32
CA GLU A 249 4.67 -15.70 -24.45
C GLU A 249 4.10 -14.31 -24.87
N LYS A 250 2.86 -14.28 -25.33
CA LYS A 250 2.15 -13.04 -25.70
C LYS A 250 1.30 -12.46 -24.58
N ALA A 251 1.28 -13.09 -23.41
CA ALA A 251 0.58 -12.55 -22.28
C ALA A 251 1.26 -11.28 -21.76
N SER A 252 0.46 -10.31 -21.32
CA SER A 252 0.96 -9.07 -20.73
C SER A 252 1.45 -9.26 -19.28
N SER A 253 1.06 -10.36 -18.64
CA SER A 253 1.39 -10.69 -17.26
C SER A 253 1.60 -12.19 -17.11
N ASN A 254 2.48 -12.59 -16.18
CA ASN A 254 2.72 -13.97 -15.77
C ASN A 254 1.95 -14.36 -14.50
N VAL A 255 1.09 -13.51 -14.00
CA VAL A 255 0.25 -13.80 -12.83
C VAL A 255 -0.67 -14.97 -13.14
N CYS A 256 -0.55 -16.05 -12.37
CA CYS A 256 -1.37 -17.25 -12.49
C CYS A 256 -2.07 -17.54 -11.16
N SER A 257 -1.31 -17.85 -10.11
CA SER A 257 -1.83 -17.92 -8.73
C SER A 257 -2.03 -16.54 -8.16
N ASN A 258 -2.80 -16.47 -7.07
CA ASN A 258 -3.06 -15.23 -6.35
C ASN A 258 -3.14 -15.51 -4.84
N GLN A 259 -3.50 -14.52 -4.05
CA GLN A 259 -3.63 -14.62 -2.59
C GLN A 259 -5.11 -14.80 -2.19
N ALA A 260 -5.75 -15.85 -2.69
CA ALA A 260 -7.20 -16.07 -2.54
C ALA A 260 -7.67 -16.09 -1.07
N TRP A 261 -6.89 -16.74 -0.17
CA TRP A 261 -7.23 -16.76 1.25
C TRP A 261 -7.06 -15.38 1.91
N CYS A 262 -6.03 -14.63 1.53
CA CYS A 262 -5.84 -13.25 2.01
C CYS A 262 -6.94 -12.32 1.47
N ALA A 263 -7.38 -12.51 0.23
CA ALA A 263 -8.51 -11.78 -0.35
C ALA A 263 -9.82 -12.07 0.39
N LEU A 264 -10.07 -13.34 0.74
CA LEU A 264 -11.19 -13.73 1.60
C LEU A 264 -11.09 -13.04 2.97
N THR A 265 -9.90 -13.04 3.57
CA THR A 265 -9.65 -12.38 4.87
C THR A 265 -10.01 -10.90 4.80
N ALA A 266 -9.57 -10.21 3.74
CA ALA A 266 -9.90 -8.80 3.52
C ALA A 266 -11.40 -8.57 3.33
N SER A 267 -12.08 -9.44 2.59
CA SER A 267 -13.54 -9.38 2.40
C SER A 267 -14.30 -9.52 3.72
N VAL A 268 -13.93 -10.52 4.54
CA VAL A 268 -14.55 -10.73 5.86
C VAL A 268 -14.26 -9.56 6.80
N TYR A 269 -13.02 -9.02 6.76
CA TYR A 269 -12.65 -7.84 7.55
C TYR A 269 -13.48 -6.62 7.19
N MET A 270 -13.56 -6.26 5.91
CA MET A 270 -14.34 -5.12 5.41
C MET A 270 -15.83 -5.28 5.77
N THR A 271 -16.37 -6.51 5.66
CA THR A 271 -17.76 -6.80 6.07
C THR A 271 -17.96 -6.61 7.58
N ALA A 272 -17.01 -7.10 8.40
CA ALA A 272 -17.13 -7.03 9.85
C ALA A 272 -16.96 -5.61 10.41
N MET A 273 -16.07 -4.83 9.82
CA MET A 273 -15.82 -3.43 10.21
C MET A 273 -16.89 -2.49 9.65
N GLY A 274 -17.33 -2.72 8.42
CA GLY A 274 -18.16 -1.79 7.69
C GLY A 274 -17.47 -0.44 7.43
N ALA A 275 -18.13 0.46 6.72
CA ALA A 275 -17.61 1.80 6.44
C ALA A 275 -17.31 2.59 7.73
N ASP A 276 -18.22 2.56 8.68
CA ASP A 276 -18.09 3.30 9.96
C ASP A 276 -16.93 2.76 10.83
N GLY A 277 -16.74 1.44 10.89
CA GLY A 277 -15.66 0.82 11.64
C GLY A 277 -14.30 1.14 11.04
N MET A 278 -14.19 1.07 9.70
CA MET A 278 -12.95 1.45 8.99
C MET A 278 -12.64 2.94 9.16
N ALA A 279 -13.61 3.83 9.01
CA ALA A 279 -13.44 5.27 9.21
C ALA A 279 -13.02 5.59 10.66
N LYS A 280 -13.60 4.90 11.65
CA LYS A 280 -13.21 5.03 13.06
C LYS A 280 -11.76 4.59 13.30
N ALA A 281 -11.36 3.43 12.77
CA ALA A 281 -10.00 2.93 12.93
C ALA A 281 -9.00 3.89 12.26
N ALA A 282 -9.25 4.30 11.02
CA ALA A 282 -8.42 5.25 10.29
C ALA A 282 -8.31 6.62 10.99
N GLY A 283 -9.42 7.16 11.49
CA GLY A 283 -9.43 8.41 12.24
C GLY A 283 -8.62 8.33 13.54
N GLN A 284 -8.65 7.19 14.23
CA GLN A 284 -7.81 6.95 15.39
C GLN A 284 -6.34 6.82 15.04
N CYS A 285 -6.00 6.14 13.94
CA CYS A 285 -4.61 6.09 13.45
C CYS A 285 -4.07 7.49 13.23
N MET A 286 -4.80 8.35 12.50
CA MET A 286 -4.43 9.73 12.23
C MET A 286 -4.26 10.53 13.52
N SER A 287 -5.27 10.51 14.40
CA SER A 287 -5.23 11.24 15.67
C SER A 287 -4.04 10.84 16.55
N LYS A 288 -3.78 9.53 16.68
CA LYS A 288 -2.67 9.02 17.51
C LYS A 288 -1.30 9.32 16.91
N ALA A 289 -1.16 9.26 15.59
CA ALA A 289 0.09 9.63 14.93
C ALA A 289 0.40 11.12 15.07
N HIS A 290 -0.60 12.00 14.98
CA HIS A 290 -0.43 13.43 15.24
C HIS A 290 -0.06 13.69 16.71
N TYR A 291 -0.71 13.01 17.65
CA TYR A 291 -0.33 13.09 19.05
C TYR A 291 1.12 12.65 19.28
N LEU A 292 1.53 11.51 18.71
CA LEU A 292 2.89 10.99 18.85
C LEU A 292 3.93 11.95 18.24
N ARG A 293 3.64 12.55 17.08
CA ARG A 293 4.52 13.56 16.47
C ARG A 293 4.76 14.72 17.41
N ASP A 294 3.69 15.25 18.00
CA ASP A 294 3.79 16.39 18.89
C ASP A 294 4.54 16.04 20.20
N ALA A 295 4.29 14.86 20.75
CA ALA A 295 5.01 14.36 21.94
C ALA A 295 6.52 14.14 21.65
N LEU A 296 6.88 13.65 20.46
CA LEU A 296 8.27 13.49 20.04
C LEU A 296 8.94 14.83 19.76
N LYS A 297 8.21 15.83 19.24
CA LYS A 297 8.71 17.20 19.10
C LYS A 297 9.02 17.81 20.47
N GLU A 298 8.14 17.68 21.44
CA GLU A 298 8.40 18.10 22.82
C GLU A 298 9.55 17.32 23.48
N ALA A 299 9.81 16.10 23.05
CA ALA A 299 10.95 15.32 23.49
C ALA A 299 12.28 15.75 22.86
N GLY A 300 12.29 16.59 21.81
CA GLY A 300 13.46 17.15 21.15
C GLY A 300 13.76 16.59 19.76
N LEU A 301 12.83 15.87 19.13
CA LEU A 301 12.91 15.47 17.73
C LEU A 301 12.08 16.39 16.85
N GLU A 302 12.69 17.01 15.85
CA GLU A 302 11.94 17.91 14.95
C GLU A 302 11.26 17.14 13.83
N PRO A 303 9.97 17.41 13.51
CA PRO A 303 9.35 16.90 12.29
C PRO A 303 10.17 17.29 11.05
N LYS A 304 10.45 16.34 10.16
CA LYS A 304 11.23 16.59 8.94
C LYS A 304 10.46 17.42 7.91
N HIS A 305 9.16 17.18 7.80
CA HIS A 305 8.30 17.78 6.79
C HIS A 305 7.14 18.52 7.46
N ASP A 306 6.76 19.66 6.88
CA ASP A 306 5.58 20.42 7.26
C ASP A 306 4.45 20.13 6.25
N CYS A 307 4.03 18.85 6.22
CA CYS A 307 2.99 18.35 5.34
C CYS A 307 1.89 17.70 6.16
N GLU A 308 0.67 17.67 5.60
CA GLU A 308 -0.37 16.78 6.09
C GLU A 308 0.09 15.32 5.95
N PHE A 309 -0.23 14.48 6.94
CA PHE A 309 0.15 13.08 6.94
C PHE A 309 -0.93 12.21 7.58
N PHE A 310 -0.91 10.92 7.28
CA PHE A 310 -1.92 9.98 7.80
C PHE A 310 -1.51 9.38 9.14
N HIS A 311 -0.69 8.34 9.16
CA HIS A 311 -0.33 7.61 10.38
C HIS A 311 1.17 7.31 10.48
N GLU A 312 1.94 7.79 9.52
CA GLU A 312 3.41 7.76 9.53
C GLU A 312 3.95 9.17 9.35
N PHE A 313 5.10 9.44 9.94
CA PHE A 313 5.81 10.72 9.82
C PHE A 313 7.28 10.55 10.12
N VAL A 314 8.11 11.45 9.59
CA VAL A 314 9.56 11.42 9.80
C VAL A 314 9.97 12.51 10.77
N THR A 315 10.86 12.15 11.71
CA THR A 315 11.55 13.14 12.55
C THR A 315 13.03 13.18 12.27
N VAL A 316 13.66 14.32 12.58
CA VAL A 316 15.09 14.54 12.51
C VAL A 316 15.62 14.79 13.92
N SER A 317 16.66 14.06 14.31
CA SER A 317 17.35 14.30 15.59
C SER A 317 18.23 15.54 15.51
N PRO A 318 18.42 16.27 16.64
CA PRO A 318 19.30 17.44 16.70
C PRO A 318 20.74 17.08 16.39
N GLU A 319 21.55 18.06 15.98
CA GLU A 319 23.01 17.88 15.84
C GLU A 319 23.66 17.74 17.20
N GLY A 320 24.53 16.75 17.36
CA GLY A 320 25.21 16.51 18.60
C GLY A 320 25.82 15.11 18.72
N LYS A 321 26.56 14.88 19.79
CA LYS A 321 27.03 13.54 20.13
C LYS A 321 25.87 12.73 20.73
N CYS A 322 25.80 11.44 20.37
CA CYS A 322 24.80 10.49 20.88
C CYS A 322 23.33 10.89 20.58
N THR A 323 23.10 11.53 19.46
CA THR A 323 21.74 11.89 18.98
C THR A 323 21.38 11.18 17.67
N ASP A 324 22.24 10.25 17.21
CA ASP A 324 21.95 9.49 16.00
C ASP A 324 20.78 8.52 16.19
N SER A 325 20.12 8.16 15.10
CA SER A 325 18.96 7.27 15.09
C SER A 325 19.24 5.93 15.74
N ALA A 326 20.44 5.37 15.54
CA ALA A 326 20.84 4.09 16.12
C ALA A 326 20.96 4.17 17.65
N HIS A 327 21.44 5.29 18.21
CA HIS A 327 21.50 5.50 19.66
C HIS A 327 20.08 5.57 20.25
N ILE A 328 19.21 6.38 19.65
CA ILE A 328 17.82 6.52 20.09
C ILE A 328 17.10 5.16 20.08
N LEU A 329 17.22 4.41 18.98
CA LEU A 329 16.54 3.12 18.83
C LEU A 329 17.08 2.07 19.82
N ARG A 330 18.39 2.01 20.08
CA ARG A 330 18.95 1.13 21.12
C ARG A 330 18.46 1.51 22.53
N ALA A 331 18.31 2.80 22.82
CA ALA A 331 17.76 3.23 24.12
C ALA A 331 16.29 2.79 24.29
N LEU A 332 15.49 2.82 23.23
CA LEU A 332 14.12 2.30 23.22
C LEU A 332 14.12 0.78 23.39
N GLU A 333 14.96 0.07 22.64
CA GLU A 333 15.08 -1.40 22.72
C GLU A 333 15.44 -1.88 24.12
N SER A 334 16.33 -1.15 24.84
CA SER A 334 16.69 -1.47 26.24
C SER A 334 15.50 -1.37 27.22
N ARG A 335 14.40 -0.74 26.80
CA ARG A 335 13.13 -0.66 27.54
C ARG A 335 12.05 -1.58 26.98
N GLY A 336 12.38 -2.47 26.04
CA GLY A 336 11.43 -3.35 25.38
C GLY A 336 10.53 -2.66 24.35
N ILE A 337 10.92 -1.46 23.90
CA ILE A 337 10.16 -0.70 22.88
C ILE A 337 10.84 -0.87 21.53
N LEU A 338 10.13 -1.47 20.58
CA LEU A 338 10.55 -1.47 19.18
C LEU A 338 10.16 -0.12 18.56
N GLY A 339 11.14 0.75 18.39
CA GLY A 339 10.96 2.11 17.88
C GLY A 339 10.66 2.17 16.38
N GLY A 340 10.84 3.37 15.79
CA GLY A 340 10.63 3.61 14.37
C GLY A 340 11.71 2.98 13.48
N LEU A 341 11.57 3.20 12.17
CA LEU A 341 12.52 2.74 11.16
C LEU A 341 13.58 3.84 10.89
N PRO A 342 14.89 3.57 11.07
CA PRO A 342 15.91 4.54 10.71
C PRO A 342 15.97 4.69 9.17
N LEU A 343 15.81 5.91 8.68
CA LEU A 343 15.96 6.25 7.26
C LEU A 343 17.39 6.73 6.95
N SER A 344 18.03 7.37 7.93
CA SER A 344 19.42 7.80 7.92
C SER A 344 19.97 7.87 9.35
N ASP A 345 21.20 8.32 9.51
CA ASP A 345 21.81 8.49 10.82
C ASP A 345 21.05 9.44 11.75
N ARG A 346 20.18 10.31 11.18
CA ARG A 346 19.43 11.32 11.93
C ARG A 346 17.93 11.27 11.72
N GLU A 347 17.45 10.45 10.81
CA GLU A 347 16.04 10.42 10.43
C GLU A 347 15.40 9.12 10.84
N ILE A 348 14.25 9.20 11.49
CA ILE A 348 13.46 8.05 11.91
C ILE A 348 12.03 8.21 11.39
N LEU A 349 11.53 7.20 10.69
CA LEU A 349 10.14 7.07 10.29
C LEU A 349 9.37 6.41 11.44
N TRP A 350 8.35 7.09 11.95
CA TRP A 350 7.46 6.63 13.01
C TRP A 350 6.10 6.25 12.45
N CYS A 351 5.43 5.36 13.16
CA CYS A 351 4.08 4.94 12.84
C CYS A 351 3.27 4.76 14.12
N ALA A 352 2.04 5.25 14.12
CA ALA A 352 1.06 4.89 15.16
C ALA A 352 -0.26 4.46 14.50
N THR A 353 -0.86 3.41 15.03
CA THR A 353 -2.17 2.92 14.60
C THR A 353 -3.17 3.03 15.74
N GLU A 354 -4.43 2.65 15.50
CA GLU A 354 -5.45 2.59 16.52
C GLU A 354 -5.11 1.63 17.67
N MET A 355 -4.16 0.72 17.44
CA MET A 355 -3.72 -0.26 18.45
C MET A 355 -2.79 0.32 19.51
N ASN A 356 -2.14 1.45 19.25
CA ASN A 356 -1.25 2.08 20.22
C ASN A 356 -2.06 2.82 21.29
N THR A 357 -1.67 2.68 22.56
CA THR A 357 -2.28 3.42 23.66
C THR A 357 -1.56 4.76 23.87
N ARG A 358 -2.23 5.67 24.59
CA ARG A 358 -1.63 6.94 24.96
C ARG A 358 -0.42 6.74 25.87
N GLU A 359 -0.56 5.83 26.82
CA GLU A 359 0.48 5.48 27.79
C GLU A 359 1.76 4.97 27.11
N GLU A 360 1.62 4.09 26.09
CA GLU A 360 2.74 3.61 25.29
C GLU A 360 3.45 4.74 24.53
N MET A 361 2.69 5.66 23.96
CA MET A 361 3.24 6.81 23.23
C MET A 361 3.94 7.80 24.17
N ASP A 362 3.39 8.05 25.36
CA ASP A 362 3.99 8.89 26.39
C ASP A 362 5.29 8.28 26.94
N GLU A 363 5.31 6.96 27.16
CA GLU A 363 6.51 6.22 27.57
C GLU A 363 7.60 6.29 26.51
N LEU A 364 7.25 6.09 25.23
CA LEU A 364 8.17 6.23 24.10
C LEU A 364 8.77 7.63 24.04
N ALA A 365 7.96 8.67 24.12
CA ALA A 365 8.43 10.07 24.07
C ALA A 365 9.34 10.40 25.27
N SER A 366 9.02 9.89 26.47
CA SER A 366 9.87 10.02 27.65
C SER A 366 11.22 9.34 27.47
N ALA A 367 11.23 8.11 26.90
CA ALA A 367 12.45 7.36 26.63
C ALA A 367 13.33 8.06 25.59
N VAL A 368 12.72 8.63 24.55
CA VAL A 368 13.47 9.45 23.54
C VAL A 368 14.08 10.69 24.19
N ARG A 369 13.32 11.42 25.01
CA ARG A 369 13.84 12.60 25.73
C ARG A 369 15.05 12.24 26.57
N GLU A 370 15.00 11.17 27.34
CA GLU A 370 16.12 10.71 28.14
C GLU A 370 17.32 10.28 27.28
N ALA A 371 17.07 9.61 26.15
CA ALA A 371 18.15 9.20 25.24
C ALA A 371 18.91 10.41 24.68
N LEU A 372 18.20 11.49 24.34
CA LEU A 372 18.78 12.73 23.82
C LEU A 372 19.56 13.52 24.88
N HIS A 373 19.22 13.38 26.18
CA HIS A 373 19.87 14.07 27.29
C HIS A 373 21.01 13.27 27.96
N ARG A 374 21.18 11.98 27.63
CA ARG A 374 22.32 11.20 28.17
C ARG A 374 23.63 11.68 27.58
N GLU A 375 24.57 12.05 28.46
CA GLU A 375 25.95 12.36 28.05
C GLU A 375 26.62 11.13 27.43
N CYS A 376 27.32 11.33 26.32
CA CYS A 376 28.07 10.33 25.59
C CYS A 376 29.34 9.90 26.40
N GLY A 377 29.18 9.16 27.46
CA GLY A 377 30.30 8.81 28.35
C GLY A 377 30.04 7.66 29.29
N GLN A 378 28.80 7.27 29.53
CA GLN A 378 28.55 6.05 30.31
C GLN A 378 28.63 4.84 29.38
N LYS A 379 29.81 4.20 29.32
CA LYS A 379 29.97 2.85 28.75
C LYS A 379 28.92 1.96 29.44
N GLU A 380 27.97 1.46 28.68
CA GLU A 380 27.20 0.30 29.12
C GLU A 380 28.19 -0.82 29.40
N VAL A 381 28.31 -1.16 30.68
CA VAL A 381 28.95 -2.42 31.08
C VAL A 381 27.95 -3.49 30.65
N CYS A 382 28.08 -3.99 29.41
CA CYS A 382 27.49 -5.23 29.00
C CYS A 382 28.09 -6.32 29.89
N GLY A 383 27.33 -6.74 30.88
CA GLY A 383 27.58 -7.95 31.65
C GLY A 383 27.64 -9.14 30.70
N SER A 384 28.78 -9.78 30.74
CA SER A 384 29.15 -11.04 30.12
C SER A 384 28.10 -12.14 30.34
#